data_dd4497d29386a7ef1ba60165123cb342
#
_entry.id   dd4497d29386a7ef1ba60165123cb342
#
_cell.length_a   1.000
_cell.length_b   1.000
_cell.length_c   1.000
_cell.angle_alpha   90.00
_cell.angle_beta   90.00
_cell.angle_gamma   90.00
#
_symmetry.space_group_name_H-M   'P 1'
#
loop_
_entity.id
_entity.type
_entity.pdbx_description
1 polymer ?
#
loop_
_entity_poly.entity_id
_entity_poly.type
_entity_poly.pdbx_seq_one_letter_code
_entity_poly.pdbx_strand_id
1 'polypeptide(L)'
;MRMIRWICGYTRLDRIRNKVIRGKIGVASIEDKMRDARLRWFEHIKRRLMNAPMRRGETIVCSDHRRRRDRAKKSWREVIRHDLKTLGMWRTWPMIENFGGQDLRSWILR
;
A
#
# COMPACT_ATOMS: atom_id res chain seq x y z
N MET A 1 21.14 -0.22 -4.43
CA MET A 1 21.37 0.68 -5.58
C MET A 1 22.79 0.62 -6.16
N ARG A 2 23.83 0.34 -5.40
CA ARG A 2 25.20 0.18 -5.90
C ARG A 2 25.33 -0.87 -7.00
N MET A 3 24.85 -2.07 -6.74
CA MET A 3 24.89 -3.21 -7.67
C MET A 3 24.13 -2.89 -8.97
N ILE A 4 22.96 -2.29 -8.85
CA ILE A 4 22.11 -1.93 -9.99
C ILE A 4 22.80 -0.88 -10.89
N ARG A 5 23.47 0.10 -10.30
CA ARG A 5 24.29 1.08 -11.06
C ARG A 5 25.41 0.40 -11.81
N TRP A 6 26.12 -0.49 -11.13
CA TRP A 6 27.23 -1.24 -11.74
C TRP A 6 26.77 -2.09 -12.93
N ILE A 7 25.64 -2.79 -12.80
CA ILE A 7 25.03 -3.57 -13.89
C ILE A 7 24.69 -2.68 -15.09
N CYS A 8 24.27 -1.44 -14.85
CA CYS A 8 23.98 -0.48 -15.92
C CYS A 8 25.23 0.25 -16.46
N GLY A 9 26.42 -0.06 -15.96
CA GLY A 9 27.66 0.64 -16.32
C GLY A 9 27.77 2.06 -15.76
N TYR A 10 26.99 2.43 -14.75
CA TYR A 10 27.00 3.76 -14.15
C TYR A 10 27.80 3.79 -12.86
N THR A 11 28.57 4.85 -12.69
CA THR A 11 29.28 5.18 -11.45
C THR A 11 28.47 6.16 -10.58
N ARG A 12 28.98 6.46 -9.39
CA ARG A 12 28.40 7.52 -8.55
C ARG A 12 28.62 8.93 -9.11
N LEU A 13 29.66 9.10 -9.91
CA LEU A 13 30.04 10.37 -10.51
C LEU A 13 29.04 10.81 -11.59
N ASP A 14 28.36 9.87 -12.23
CA ASP A 14 27.41 10.14 -13.31
C ASP A 14 26.12 10.85 -12.87
N ARG A 15 25.93 11.03 -11.56
CA ARG A 15 24.78 11.75 -10.95
C ARG A 15 23.40 11.39 -11.49
N ILE A 16 23.24 10.19 -12.05
CA ILE A 16 21.98 9.74 -12.62
C ILE A 16 20.99 9.40 -11.51
N ARG A 17 19.74 9.85 -11.65
CA ARG A 17 18.67 9.59 -10.69
C ARG A 17 18.36 8.09 -10.62
N ASN A 18 18.16 7.57 -9.42
CA ASN A 18 17.83 6.15 -9.19
C ASN A 18 16.56 5.69 -9.94
N LYS A 19 15.61 6.61 -10.18
CA LYS A 19 14.39 6.34 -10.95
C LYS A 19 14.71 5.90 -12.39
N VAL A 20 15.65 6.59 -13.03
CA VAL A 20 16.09 6.30 -14.42
C VAL A 20 16.77 4.94 -14.48
N ILE A 21 17.64 4.64 -13.51
CA ILE A 21 18.36 3.38 -13.44
C ILE A 21 17.41 2.20 -13.24
N ARG A 22 16.44 2.34 -12.32
CA ARG A 22 15.39 1.34 -12.11
C ARG A 22 14.53 1.11 -13.35
N GLY A 23 14.18 2.19 -14.05
CA GLY A 23 13.44 2.10 -15.31
C GLY A 23 14.16 1.32 -16.40
N LYS A 24 15.48 1.47 -16.52
CA LYS A 24 16.29 0.70 -17.49
C LYS A 24 16.30 -0.81 -17.23
N ILE A 25 16.26 -1.22 -15.97
CA ILE A 25 16.31 -2.63 -15.57
C ILE A 25 14.90 -3.22 -15.43
N GLY A 26 13.85 -2.40 -15.50
CA GLY A 26 12.47 -2.85 -15.27
C GLY A 26 12.16 -3.19 -13.82
N VAL A 27 12.93 -2.63 -12.86
CA VAL A 27 12.69 -2.86 -11.43
C VAL A 27 11.61 -1.92 -10.93
N ALA A 28 10.50 -2.50 -10.43
CA ALA A 28 9.41 -1.75 -9.83
C ALA A 28 9.86 -0.88 -8.66
N SER A 29 9.21 0.28 -8.49
CA SER A 29 9.44 1.15 -7.35
C SER A 29 9.13 0.41 -6.04
N ILE A 30 9.90 0.70 -4.98
CA ILE A 30 9.63 0.16 -3.65
C ILE A 30 8.25 0.63 -3.13
N GLU A 31 7.86 1.85 -3.49
CA GLU A 31 6.56 2.42 -3.12
C GLU A 31 5.41 1.60 -3.70
N ASP A 32 5.52 1.19 -4.97
CA ASP A 32 4.52 0.37 -5.63
C ASP A 32 4.44 -1.03 -5.00
N LYS A 33 5.58 -1.64 -4.70
CA LYS A 33 5.62 -2.94 -3.99
C LYS A 33 5.03 -2.86 -2.59
N MET A 34 5.29 -1.77 -1.87
CA MET A 34 4.71 -1.56 -0.53
C MET A 34 3.20 -1.34 -0.61
N ARG A 35 2.72 -0.60 -1.61
CA ARG A 35 1.30 -0.39 -1.87
C ARG A 35 0.60 -1.71 -2.17
N ASP A 36 1.18 -2.50 -3.05
CA ASP A 36 0.73 -3.85 -3.39
C ASP A 36 0.61 -4.76 -2.16
N ALA A 37 1.64 -4.78 -1.33
CA ALA A 37 1.65 -5.57 -0.11
C ALA A 37 0.56 -5.12 0.88
N ARG A 38 0.35 -3.80 1.04
CA ARG A 38 -0.71 -3.26 1.89
C ARG A 38 -2.11 -3.62 1.37
N LEU A 39 -2.34 -3.52 0.07
CA LEU A 39 -3.63 -3.85 -0.54
C LEU A 39 -3.94 -5.34 -0.46
N ARG A 40 -2.95 -6.23 -0.67
CA ARG A 40 -3.10 -7.67 -0.44
C ARG A 40 -3.46 -7.99 1.01
N TRP A 41 -2.79 -7.33 1.95
CA TRP A 41 -3.09 -7.52 3.35
C TRP A 41 -4.50 -7.04 3.70
N PHE A 42 -4.92 -5.92 3.18
CA PHE A 42 -6.27 -5.39 3.33
C PHE A 42 -7.31 -6.36 2.79
N GLU A 43 -7.12 -6.87 1.59
CA GLU A 43 -7.97 -7.89 0.97
C GLU A 43 -8.06 -9.14 1.86
N HIS A 44 -6.93 -9.60 2.37
CA HIS A 44 -6.88 -10.75 3.26
C HIS A 44 -7.70 -10.54 4.53
N ILE A 45 -7.62 -9.37 5.15
CA ILE A 45 -8.43 -9.02 6.31
C ILE A 45 -9.91 -9.01 5.95
N LYS A 46 -10.28 -8.41 4.83
CA LYS A 46 -11.70 -8.31 4.40
C LYS A 46 -12.35 -9.66 4.11
N ARG A 47 -11.58 -10.65 3.69
CA ARG A 47 -12.06 -12.04 3.51
C ARG A 47 -12.31 -12.80 4.81
N ARG A 48 -11.78 -12.32 5.93
CA ARG A 48 -12.00 -12.98 7.23
C ARG A 48 -13.40 -12.70 7.75
N LEU A 49 -13.92 -13.65 8.54
CA LEU A 49 -15.18 -13.50 9.25
C LEU A 49 -15.16 -12.26 10.15
N MET A 50 -16.31 -11.63 10.34
CA MET A 50 -16.44 -10.43 11.18
C MET A 50 -15.95 -10.65 12.62
N ASN A 51 -16.05 -11.88 13.13
CA ASN A 51 -15.59 -12.27 14.46
C ASN A 51 -14.06 -12.43 14.57
N ALA A 52 -13.34 -12.46 13.44
CA ALA A 52 -11.91 -12.65 13.47
C ALA A 52 -11.22 -11.47 14.20
N PRO A 53 -10.19 -11.75 15.04
CA PRO A 53 -9.49 -10.71 15.81
C PRO A 53 -8.96 -9.57 14.94
N MET A 54 -8.50 -9.88 13.73
CA MET A 54 -8.00 -8.90 12.78
C MET A 54 -9.09 -7.95 12.28
N ARG A 55 -10.30 -8.46 12.02
CA ARG A 55 -11.46 -7.64 11.63
C ARG A 55 -11.91 -6.74 12.78
N ARG A 56 -11.91 -7.26 14.01
CA ARG A 56 -12.20 -6.46 15.22
C ARG A 56 -11.19 -5.34 15.40
N GLY A 57 -9.90 -5.57 15.11
CA GLY A 57 -8.87 -4.55 15.17
C GLY A 57 -9.12 -3.35 14.25
N GLU A 58 -9.84 -3.53 13.14
CA GLU A 58 -10.24 -2.43 12.25
C GLU A 58 -11.22 -1.45 12.90
N THR A 59 -12.07 -1.93 13.78
CA THR A 59 -13.14 -1.14 14.43
C THR A 59 -12.71 -0.55 15.76
N ILE A 60 -11.57 -0.98 16.32
CA ILE A 60 -11.05 -0.45 17.57
C ILE A 60 -10.57 0.98 17.36
N VAL A 61 -11.32 1.92 17.90
CA VAL A 61 -10.90 3.32 17.99
C VAL A 61 -10.09 3.48 19.28
N CYS A 62 -8.77 3.52 19.17
CA CYS A 62 -7.91 3.85 20.30
C CYS A 62 -8.06 5.35 20.62
N SER A 63 -9.06 5.70 21.44
CA SER A 63 -9.34 7.08 21.83
C SER A 63 -8.32 7.67 22.80
N ASP A 64 -7.64 6.84 23.58
CA ASP A 64 -6.81 7.28 24.71
C ASP A 64 -5.36 7.65 24.39
N HIS A 65 -4.90 7.41 23.19
CA HIS A 65 -3.53 7.77 22.83
C HIS A 65 -3.48 9.16 22.19
N ARG A 66 -3.42 10.20 23.01
CA ARG A 66 -2.98 11.53 22.57
C ARG A 66 -1.54 11.45 22.12
N ARG A 67 -1.34 11.39 20.78
CA ARG A 67 0.00 11.62 20.23
C ARG A 67 0.41 13.06 20.48
N ARG A 68 1.72 13.27 20.72
CA ARG A 68 2.31 14.59 20.87
C ARG A 68 1.90 15.52 19.71
N ARG A 69 1.91 16.82 20.01
CA ARG A 69 1.36 17.96 19.27
C ARG A 69 1.71 18.05 17.79
N ASP A 70 2.80 17.43 17.33
CA ASP A 70 3.43 17.76 16.05
C ASP A 70 3.18 16.79 14.88
N ARG A 71 2.41 15.72 15.06
CA ARG A 71 2.17 14.76 13.99
C ARG A 71 0.73 14.28 13.91
N ALA A 72 0.07 14.60 12.78
CA ALA A 72 -1.26 14.08 12.49
C ALA A 72 -1.29 12.54 12.59
N LYS A 73 -2.33 12.00 13.24
CA LYS A 73 -2.57 10.55 13.30
C LYS A 73 -2.90 10.08 11.87
N LYS A 74 -1.99 9.32 11.25
CA LYS A 74 -2.34 8.56 10.05
C LYS A 74 -2.91 7.22 10.49
N SER A 75 -4.17 6.97 10.21
CA SER A 75 -4.76 5.67 10.39
C SER A 75 -4.43 4.77 9.20
N TRP A 76 -4.35 3.46 9.43
CA TRP A 76 -4.14 2.49 8.36
C TRP A 76 -5.22 2.57 7.28
N ARG A 77 -6.47 2.81 7.67
CA ARG A 77 -7.60 3.04 6.76
C ARG A 77 -7.37 4.22 5.81
N GLU A 78 -6.82 5.32 6.30
CA GLU A 78 -6.50 6.50 5.47
C GLU A 78 -5.43 6.17 4.45
N VAL A 79 -4.42 5.40 4.84
CA VAL A 79 -3.34 4.97 3.93
C VAL A 79 -3.91 4.10 2.81
N ILE A 80 -4.75 3.11 3.14
CA ILE A 80 -5.40 2.24 2.14
C ILE A 80 -6.31 3.04 1.21
N ARG A 81 -7.10 3.97 1.76
CA ARG A 81 -7.95 4.85 0.93
C ARG A 81 -7.13 5.71 -0.02
N HIS A 82 -6.00 6.23 0.44
CA HIS A 82 -5.07 6.98 -0.40
C HIS A 82 -4.46 6.10 -1.49
N ASP A 83 -4.05 4.88 -1.16
CA ASP A 83 -3.48 3.93 -2.12
C ASP A 83 -4.50 3.55 -3.21
N LEU A 84 -5.75 3.29 -2.84
CA LEU A 84 -6.84 3.02 -3.78
C LEU A 84 -7.15 4.23 -4.67
N LYS A 85 -7.11 5.44 -4.11
CA LYS A 85 -7.28 6.67 -4.87
C LYS A 85 -6.18 6.83 -5.91
N THR A 86 -4.95 6.55 -5.56
CA THR A 86 -3.78 6.63 -6.46
C THR A 86 -3.88 5.64 -7.62
N LEU A 87 -4.49 4.48 -7.39
CA LEU A 87 -4.76 3.46 -8.42
C LEU A 87 -6.04 3.71 -9.23
N GLY A 88 -6.78 4.80 -8.94
CA GLY A 88 -8.06 5.09 -9.58
C GLY A 88 -9.22 4.19 -9.11
N MET A 89 -9.01 3.37 -8.10
CA MET A 89 -9.97 2.37 -7.59
C MET A 89 -10.81 2.88 -6.41
N TRP A 90 -10.81 4.17 -6.12
CA TRP A 90 -11.50 4.76 -4.98
C TRP A 90 -13.04 4.57 -5.01
N ARG A 91 -13.62 4.40 -6.21
CA ARG A 91 -15.07 4.16 -6.39
C ARG A 91 -15.52 2.79 -5.84
N THR A 92 -14.60 1.86 -5.72
CA THR A 92 -14.87 0.53 -5.18
C THR A 92 -14.82 0.49 -3.65
N TRP A 93 -14.37 1.57 -3.00
CA TRP A 93 -14.25 1.64 -1.55
C TRP A 93 -15.55 1.34 -0.78
N PRO A 94 -16.71 1.94 -1.13
CA PRO A 94 -17.97 1.64 -0.44
C PRO A 94 -18.39 0.17 -0.59
N MET A 95 -18.11 -0.42 -1.75
CA MET A 95 -18.37 -1.85 -1.98
C MET A 95 -17.47 -2.72 -1.11
N ILE A 96 -16.19 -2.34 -1.00
CA ILE A 96 -15.19 -3.09 -0.21
C ILE A 96 -15.50 -3.01 1.30
N GLU A 97 -16.00 -1.89 1.76
CA GLU A 97 -16.37 -1.68 3.18
C GLU A 97 -17.52 -2.61 3.60
N ASN A 98 -18.48 -2.85 2.69
CA ASN A 98 -19.68 -3.65 2.91
C ASN A 98 -19.53 -5.13 2.49
N PHE A 99 -18.45 -5.48 1.78
CA PHE A 99 -18.27 -6.83 1.25
C PHE A 99 -17.71 -7.79 2.31
N GLY A 100 -18.56 -8.67 2.79
CA GLY A 100 -18.18 -9.92 3.43
C GLY A 100 -17.97 -11.01 2.36
N GLY A 101 -16.74 -11.22 1.90
CA GLY A 101 -16.34 -12.51 1.36
C GLY A 101 -16.35 -12.77 -0.14
N GLN A 102 -16.52 -11.79 -1.03
CA GLN A 102 -16.38 -12.03 -2.47
C GLN A 102 -15.04 -11.54 -3.04
N ASP A 103 -14.64 -12.17 -4.15
CA ASP A 103 -13.31 -12.10 -4.74
C ASP A 103 -12.91 -10.69 -5.23
N LEU A 104 -12.13 -9.96 -4.45
CA LEU A 104 -11.52 -8.69 -4.86
C LEU A 104 -10.42 -8.85 -5.92
N ARG A 105 -9.91 -10.08 -6.12
CA ARG A 105 -8.84 -10.35 -7.10
C ARG A 105 -9.25 -10.04 -8.53
N SER A 106 -10.52 -10.31 -8.87
CA SER A 106 -11.04 -10.04 -10.22
C SER A 106 -11.05 -8.56 -10.57
N TRP A 107 -11.00 -7.67 -9.55
CA TRP A 107 -11.04 -6.21 -9.73
C TRP A 107 -9.68 -5.54 -9.67
N ILE A 108 -8.73 -6.12 -8.93
CA ILE A 108 -7.37 -5.55 -8.76
C ILE A 108 -6.47 -5.93 -9.95
N LEU A 109 -6.75 -7.04 -10.65
CA LEU A 109 -5.95 -7.56 -11.76
C LEU A 109 -6.46 -7.17 -13.16
N ARG A 110 -7.47 -6.30 -13.24
CA ARG A 110 -7.88 -5.65 -14.49
C ARG A 110 -7.21 -4.27 -14.57
#